data_e76ad43549d1e4cbb035d9e133503b59
#
_entry.id   e76ad43549d1e4cbb035d9e133503b59
#
_cell.length_a   1.000
_cell.length_b   1.000
_cell.length_c   1.000
_cell.angle_alpha   90.00
_cell.angle_beta   90.00
_cell.angle_gamma   90.00
#
_symmetry.space_group_name_H-M   'P 1'
#
loop_
_entity.id
_entity.type
_entity.pdbx_description
1 polymer ?
#
loop_
_entity_poly.entity_id
_entity_poly.type
_entity_poly.pdbx_seq_one_letter_code
_entity_poly.pdbx_strand_id
1 'polypeptide(L)'
;YLDPKADLTFKKIFGEHPHLVISLLNALLPLKDDERVESIEYWPAEKIPRRTEAEKNSIVDVCCRDNKKREFIVEMQMTWTESFKKRVLLNASKAYVAQSEVGEPYQLLQPVYALNFVNAPMNLSIDGYYHHYQLVHQEKSDEVIDGLQLVFIELPKFQPQTFSEKKMQVLWLRFLTEINENTLEAPDELLENPDVSEALKIVEVAAYTPEEMRAYDKFWDAISTRKTEIYDYELKIQQLEGQKLETARKLKDMNVMTIEQIAEATGLTAEEIETL
;
A
#
# COMPACT_ATOMS: atom_id res chain seq x y z
N TYR A 1 -5.53 -1.07 22.86
CA TYR A 1 -4.56 -1.48 21.85
C TYR A 1 -3.98 -0.26 21.14
N LEU A 2 -2.83 -0.43 20.48
CA LEU A 2 -2.30 0.53 19.50
C LEU A 2 -2.74 0.10 18.10
N ASP A 3 -2.81 1.05 17.18
CA ASP A 3 -3.15 0.74 15.79
C ASP A 3 -2.01 -0.06 15.12
N PRO A 4 -2.25 -1.28 14.62
CA PRO A 4 -1.24 -2.12 13.98
C PRO A 4 -0.70 -1.55 12.66
N LYS A 5 -1.36 -0.53 12.10
CA LYS A 5 -0.95 0.15 10.86
C LYS A 5 0.10 1.24 11.08
N ALA A 6 0.36 1.66 12.32
CA ALA A 6 1.43 2.62 12.59
C ALA A 6 2.80 1.99 12.33
N ASP A 7 3.75 2.79 11.83
CA ASP A 7 5.08 2.32 11.43
C ASP A 7 5.78 1.50 12.52
N LEU A 8 5.71 1.98 13.77
CA LEU A 8 6.32 1.31 14.91
C LEU A 8 5.68 -0.05 15.20
N THR A 9 4.36 -0.11 15.29
CA THR A 9 3.62 -1.34 15.60
C THR A 9 3.75 -2.34 14.46
N PHE A 10 3.63 -1.89 13.21
CA PHE A 10 3.76 -2.74 12.03
C PHE A 10 5.12 -3.41 11.95
N LYS A 11 6.19 -2.64 12.15
CA LYS A 11 7.57 -3.16 12.19
C LYS A 11 7.82 -4.08 13.37
N LYS A 12 7.25 -3.77 14.53
CA LYS A 12 7.38 -4.63 15.72
C LYS A 12 6.69 -5.98 15.52
N ILE A 13 5.50 -6.00 14.89
CA ILE A 13 4.77 -7.24 14.57
C ILE A 13 5.51 -8.03 13.48
N PHE A 14 5.74 -7.41 12.33
CA PHE A 14 6.18 -8.11 11.12
C PHE A 14 7.68 -8.01 10.86
N GLY A 15 8.39 -7.10 11.50
CA GLY A 15 9.84 -6.96 11.38
C GLY A 15 10.62 -7.75 12.42
N GLU A 16 9.99 -8.17 13.54
CA GLU A 16 10.67 -8.85 14.64
C GLU A 16 10.19 -10.30 14.84
N HIS A 17 9.04 -10.70 14.27
CA HIS A 17 8.42 -12.01 14.45
C HIS A 17 8.28 -12.76 13.11
N PRO A 18 9.30 -13.56 12.71
CA PRO A 18 9.34 -14.24 11.41
C PRO A 18 8.11 -15.09 11.11
N HIS A 19 7.58 -15.82 12.11
CA HIS A 19 6.43 -16.70 11.94
C HIS A 19 5.14 -15.91 11.62
N LEU A 20 4.97 -14.69 12.17
CA LEU A 20 3.83 -13.82 11.85
C LEU A 20 3.91 -13.31 10.41
N VAL A 21 5.11 -12.94 9.94
CA VAL A 21 5.31 -12.59 8.52
C VAL A 21 5.00 -13.78 7.61
N ILE A 22 5.49 -14.97 7.94
CA ILE A 22 5.22 -16.20 7.17
C ILE A 22 3.71 -16.45 7.08
N SER A 23 3.01 -16.34 8.20
CA SER A 23 1.54 -16.47 8.26
C SER A 23 0.84 -15.44 7.37
N LEU A 24 1.27 -14.17 7.43
CA LEU A 24 0.74 -13.07 6.63
C LEU A 24 0.99 -13.31 5.13
N LEU A 25 2.23 -13.62 4.73
CA LEU A 25 2.60 -13.85 3.34
C LEU A 25 1.82 -15.02 2.73
N ASN A 26 1.75 -16.15 3.45
CA ASN A 26 1.01 -17.33 3.02
C ASN A 26 -0.51 -17.11 2.93
N ALA A 27 -1.05 -16.16 3.69
CA ALA A 27 -2.47 -15.81 3.67
C ALA A 27 -2.85 -14.88 2.53
N LEU A 28 -1.95 -13.96 2.14
CA LEU A 28 -2.29 -12.82 1.30
C LEU A 28 -1.63 -12.83 -0.09
N LEU A 29 -0.50 -13.53 -0.25
CA LEU A 29 0.15 -13.64 -1.55
C LEU A 29 -0.48 -14.75 -2.41
N PRO A 30 -0.42 -14.63 -3.75
CA PRO A 30 -0.98 -15.61 -4.68
C PRO A 30 -0.04 -16.82 -4.86
N LEU A 31 0.40 -17.40 -3.74
CA LEU A 31 1.28 -18.55 -3.72
C LEU A 31 0.51 -19.85 -3.91
N LYS A 32 1.05 -20.77 -4.69
CA LYS A 32 0.54 -22.13 -4.79
C LYS A 32 0.89 -22.93 -3.54
N ASP A 33 0.26 -24.07 -3.32
CA ASP A 33 0.48 -24.88 -2.12
C ASP A 33 1.93 -25.35 -1.98
N ASP A 34 2.60 -25.68 -3.08
CA ASP A 34 4.02 -26.05 -3.15
C ASP A 34 4.98 -24.85 -3.08
N GLU A 35 4.44 -23.63 -3.16
CA GLU A 35 5.18 -22.38 -3.09
C GLU A 35 5.08 -21.71 -1.72
N ARG A 36 4.42 -22.31 -0.74
CA ARG A 36 4.29 -21.73 0.59
C ARG A 36 5.64 -21.39 1.21
N VAL A 37 5.66 -20.28 1.93
CA VAL A 37 6.83 -19.82 2.67
C VAL A 37 6.90 -20.62 3.96
N GLU A 38 8.03 -21.32 4.20
CA GLU A 38 8.26 -22.15 5.38
C GLU A 38 9.20 -21.48 6.38
N SER A 39 10.15 -20.72 5.87
CA SER A 39 11.11 -19.98 6.68
C SER A 39 11.55 -18.71 5.97
N ILE A 40 11.92 -17.69 6.74
CA ILE A 40 12.48 -16.45 6.22
C ILE A 40 13.72 -16.02 6.98
N GLU A 41 14.55 -15.26 6.30
CA GLU A 41 15.63 -14.46 6.86
C GLU A 41 15.32 -12.98 6.57
N TYR A 42 15.33 -12.12 7.61
CA TYR A 42 15.18 -10.69 7.40
C TYR A 42 16.37 -10.13 6.66
N TRP A 43 16.05 -9.35 5.66
CA TRP A 43 17.04 -8.63 4.88
C TRP A 43 16.98 -7.15 5.28
N PRO A 44 18.10 -6.51 5.66
CA PRO A 44 18.04 -5.09 6.02
C PRO A 44 17.48 -4.26 4.89
N ALA A 45 16.43 -3.49 5.18
CA ALA A 45 15.74 -2.60 4.22
C ALA A 45 16.69 -1.62 3.51
N GLU A 46 17.82 -1.31 4.12
CA GLU A 46 18.89 -0.47 3.58
C GLU A 46 19.81 -1.19 2.57
N LYS A 47 19.76 -2.52 2.50
CA LYS A 47 20.59 -3.34 1.61
C LYS A 47 20.02 -3.53 0.20
N ILE A 48 18.91 -2.89 -0.15
CA ILE A 48 18.55 -2.73 -1.56
C ILE A 48 19.68 -1.89 -2.17
N PRO A 49 20.59 -2.47 -2.98
CA PRO A 49 21.87 -1.85 -3.28
C PRO A 49 21.70 -0.50 -3.94
N ARG A 50 22.38 0.51 -3.41
CA ARG A 50 22.62 1.74 -4.14
C ARG A 50 23.75 1.48 -5.13
N ARG A 51 23.54 1.67 -6.40
CA ARG A 51 24.62 1.68 -7.38
C ARG A 51 25.44 2.97 -7.31
N THR A 52 24.84 4.06 -6.81
CA THR A 52 25.48 5.36 -6.62
C THR A 52 24.91 6.08 -5.40
N GLU A 53 25.68 7.00 -4.79
CA GLU A 53 25.20 7.86 -3.69
C GLU A 53 24.04 8.78 -4.08
N ALA A 54 23.83 9.02 -5.37
CA ALA A 54 22.74 9.85 -5.90
C ALA A 54 21.39 9.11 -5.99
N GLU A 55 21.35 7.81 -5.79
CA GLU A 55 20.08 7.05 -5.82
C GLU A 55 19.24 7.29 -4.56
N LYS A 56 17.91 7.44 -4.78
CA LYS A 56 16.96 7.56 -3.66
C LYS A 56 17.02 6.33 -2.77
N ASN A 57 17.09 6.55 -1.45
CA ASN A 57 16.91 5.50 -0.47
C ASN A 57 15.51 4.89 -0.64
N SER A 58 15.47 3.59 -0.77
CA SER A 58 14.26 2.80 -0.66
C SER A 58 14.23 2.23 0.76
N ILE A 59 13.46 2.85 1.64
CA ILE A 59 13.17 2.30 2.96
C ILE A 59 11.83 1.60 2.81
N VAL A 60 11.80 0.30 3.05
CA VAL A 60 10.59 -0.53 3.10
C VAL A 60 10.38 -0.98 4.56
N ASP A 61 9.12 -1.27 4.94
CA ASP A 61 8.82 -1.59 6.34
C ASP A 61 9.39 -2.96 6.73
N VAL A 62 9.19 -3.97 5.89
CA VAL A 62 9.73 -5.32 6.08
C VAL A 62 10.28 -5.85 4.77
N CYS A 63 11.49 -6.39 4.80
CA CYS A 63 12.10 -7.09 3.68
C CYS A 63 12.68 -8.41 4.17
N CYS A 64 12.35 -9.52 3.50
CA CYS A 64 12.83 -10.83 3.88
C CYS A 64 13.01 -11.73 2.65
N ARG A 65 13.80 -12.79 2.84
CA ARG A 65 14.05 -13.80 1.82
C ARG A 65 13.76 -15.18 2.39
N ASP A 66 13.14 -16.05 1.61
CA ASP A 66 12.89 -17.43 2.03
C ASP A 66 14.04 -18.41 1.69
N ASN A 67 13.86 -19.67 2.07
CA ASN A 67 14.79 -20.75 1.79
C ASN A 67 14.94 -21.07 0.28
N LYS A 68 13.99 -20.65 -0.55
CA LYS A 68 14.02 -20.75 -2.03
C LYS A 68 14.66 -19.51 -2.69
N LYS A 69 15.20 -18.59 -1.88
CA LYS A 69 15.80 -17.30 -2.29
C LYS A 69 14.81 -16.30 -2.93
N ARG A 70 13.49 -16.52 -2.80
CA ARG A 70 12.48 -15.52 -3.20
C ARG A 70 12.51 -14.35 -2.24
N GLU A 71 12.31 -13.15 -2.74
CA GLU A 71 12.31 -11.93 -1.93
C GLU A 71 10.90 -11.40 -1.71
N PHE A 72 10.64 -10.98 -0.47
CA PHE A 72 9.35 -10.46 -0.05
C PHE A 72 9.54 -9.08 0.56
N ILE A 73 8.78 -8.12 0.04
CA ILE A 73 8.69 -6.75 0.54
C ILE A 73 7.28 -6.56 1.07
N VAL A 74 7.14 -6.08 2.31
CA VAL A 74 5.84 -5.75 2.89
C VAL A 74 5.87 -4.29 3.30
N GLU A 75 4.89 -3.51 2.83
CA GLU A 75 4.78 -2.08 3.12
C GLU A 75 3.36 -1.74 3.62
N MET A 76 3.28 -0.81 4.60
CA MET A 76 2.05 -0.19 5.07
C MET A 76 2.02 1.29 4.68
N GLN A 77 1.07 1.66 3.83
CA GLN A 77 0.93 3.03 3.32
C GLN A 77 -0.36 3.68 3.85
N MET A 78 -0.23 4.74 4.61
CA MET A 78 -1.37 5.42 5.25
C MET A 78 -2.13 6.37 4.33
N THR A 79 -1.49 6.87 3.27
CA THR A 79 -2.09 7.80 2.31
C THR A 79 -1.79 7.34 0.90
N TRP A 80 -2.75 7.52 -0.01
CA TRP A 80 -2.56 7.17 -1.41
C TRP A 80 -1.94 8.31 -2.22
N THR A 81 -1.02 7.95 -3.12
CA THR A 81 -0.53 8.82 -4.20
C THR A 81 -0.22 7.98 -5.43
N GLU A 82 -0.43 8.51 -6.64
CA GLU A 82 -0.06 7.80 -7.87
C GLU A 82 1.44 7.44 -7.94
N SER A 83 2.28 8.22 -7.31
CA SER A 83 3.72 7.95 -7.20
C SER A 83 4.03 6.72 -6.35
N PHE A 84 3.11 6.27 -5.49
CA PHE A 84 3.31 5.07 -4.66
C PHE A 84 3.44 3.81 -5.51
N LYS A 85 2.58 3.60 -6.51
CA LYS A 85 2.72 2.47 -7.46
C LYS A 85 4.11 2.43 -8.10
N LYS A 86 4.61 3.61 -8.53
CA LYS A 86 5.94 3.73 -9.13
C LYS A 86 7.06 3.42 -8.13
N ARG A 87 6.88 3.82 -6.86
CA ARG A 87 7.82 3.51 -5.78
C ARG A 87 7.86 2.01 -5.50
N VAL A 88 6.72 1.35 -5.40
CA VAL A 88 6.64 -0.11 -5.23
C VAL A 88 7.32 -0.84 -6.37
N LEU A 89 7.01 -0.47 -7.63
CA LEU A 89 7.66 -1.04 -8.80
C LEU A 89 9.19 -0.83 -8.75
N LEU A 90 9.65 0.36 -8.39
CA LEU A 90 11.08 0.67 -8.27
C LEU A 90 11.75 -0.20 -7.19
N ASN A 91 11.12 -0.34 -6.01
CA ASN A 91 11.66 -1.12 -4.90
C ASN A 91 11.75 -2.61 -5.27
N ALA A 92 10.69 -3.18 -5.83
CA ALA A 92 10.66 -4.56 -6.30
C ALA A 92 11.68 -4.81 -7.43
N SER A 93 11.81 -3.87 -8.37
CA SER A 93 12.83 -3.96 -9.45
C SER A 93 14.25 -3.92 -8.92
N LYS A 94 14.53 -3.07 -7.92
CA LYS A 94 15.85 -3.03 -7.27
C LYS A 94 16.17 -4.34 -6.57
N ALA A 95 15.22 -4.93 -5.84
CA ALA A 95 15.37 -6.23 -5.21
C ALA A 95 15.63 -7.32 -6.25
N TYR A 96 14.88 -7.32 -7.36
CA TYR A 96 15.08 -8.27 -8.45
C TYR A 96 16.47 -8.14 -9.10
N VAL A 97 16.93 -6.93 -9.41
CA VAL A 97 18.25 -6.66 -9.98
C VAL A 97 19.39 -7.00 -9.01
N ALA A 98 19.16 -6.84 -7.70
CA ALA A 98 20.14 -7.14 -6.67
C ALA A 98 20.52 -8.63 -6.58
N GLN A 99 19.68 -9.53 -7.13
CA GLN A 99 19.95 -10.97 -7.20
C GLN A 99 20.98 -11.33 -8.29
N SER A 100 21.21 -10.40 -9.26
CA SER A 100 22.07 -10.66 -10.41
C SER A 100 23.54 -10.50 -10.03
N GLU A 101 24.30 -11.59 -10.07
CA GLU A 101 25.76 -11.60 -9.92
C GLU A 101 26.44 -11.79 -11.28
N VAL A 102 27.68 -11.30 -11.39
CA VAL A 102 28.45 -11.41 -12.64
C VAL A 102 28.80 -12.86 -12.91
N GLY A 103 28.34 -13.37 -14.06
CA GLY A 103 28.63 -14.74 -14.49
C GLY A 103 27.60 -15.80 -14.04
N GLU A 104 26.61 -15.41 -13.21
CA GLU A 104 25.55 -16.33 -12.81
C GLU A 104 24.47 -16.46 -13.89
N PRO A 105 23.89 -17.68 -14.07
CA PRO A 105 22.79 -17.89 -15.00
C PRO A 105 21.50 -17.13 -14.59
N TYR A 106 20.84 -16.51 -15.56
CA TYR A 106 19.56 -15.78 -15.32
C TYR A 106 18.42 -16.68 -14.79
N GLN A 107 18.51 -18.00 -15.00
CA GLN A 107 17.55 -18.98 -14.45
C GLN A 107 17.58 -19.08 -12.92
N LEU A 108 18.59 -18.53 -12.26
CA LEU A 108 18.68 -18.48 -10.81
C LEU A 108 17.94 -17.30 -10.20
N LEU A 109 17.55 -16.31 -11.03
CA LEU A 109 16.74 -15.19 -10.56
C LEU A 109 15.37 -15.69 -10.07
N GLN A 110 15.03 -15.29 -8.85
CA GLN A 110 13.78 -15.67 -8.20
C GLN A 110 12.77 -14.51 -8.23
N PRO A 111 11.47 -14.80 -8.22
CA PRO A 111 10.47 -13.74 -8.17
C PRO A 111 10.57 -12.91 -6.88
N VAL A 112 10.25 -11.63 -7.03
CA VAL A 112 10.09 -10.68 -5.93
C VAL A 112 8.61 -10.41 -5.72
N TYR A 113 8.14 -10.63 -4.50
CA TYR A 113 6.76 -10.37 -4.08
C TYR A 113 6.69 -9.10 -3.27
N ALA A 114 5.94 -8.10 -3.71
CA ALA A 114 5.69 -6.89 -2.95
C ALA A 114 4.22 -6.87 -2.50
N LEU A 115 4.00 -7.03 -1.19
CA LEU A 115 2.70 -6.95 -0.53
C LEU A 115 2.54 -5.58 0.08
N ASN A 116 1.59 -4.80 -0.42
CA ASN A 116 1.40 -3.40 -0.04
C ASN A 116 0.00 -3.20 0.52
N PHE A 117 -0.09 -2.82 1.78
CA PHE A 117 -1.34 -2.37 2.40
C PHE A 117 -1.51 -0.88 2.20
N VAL A 118 -2.69 -0.46 1.74
CA VAL A 118 -3.02 0.95 1.52
C VAL A 118 -4.23 1.31 2.37
N ASN A 119 -4.04 2.19 3.36
CA ASN A 119 -5.10 2.66 4.24
C ASN A 119 -5.78 3.93 3.71
N ALA A 120 -5.99 3.99 2.39
CA ALA A 120 -6.66 5.09 1.69
C ALA A 120 -7.30 4.59 0.39
N PRO A 121 -8.33 5.26 -0.14
CA PRO A 121 -8.89 4.94 -1.45
C PRO A 121 -7.84 5.12 -2.56
N MET A 122 -7.68 4.12 -3.43
CA MET A 122 -6.72 4.13 -4.53
C MET A 122 -7.28 4.72 -5.82
N ASN A 123 -8.57 5.11 -5.84
CA ASN A 123 -9.28 5.67 -7.01
C ASN A 123 -9.11 4.83 -8.29
N LEU A 124 -9.12 3.51 -8.14
CA LEU A 124 -9.07 2.60 -9.27
C LEU A 124 -10.48 2.43 -9.86
N SER A 125 -10.54 2.27 -11.18
CA SER A 125 -11.78 1.90 -11.88
C SER A 125 -12.19 0.44 -11.66
N ILE A 126 -11.45 -0.29 -10.82
CA ILE A 126 -11.67 -1.71 -10.51
C ILE A 126 -12.26 -1.82 -9.12
N ASP A 127 -13.38 -2.52 -9.01
CA ASP A 127 -13.99 -2.86 -7.72
C ASP A 127 -13.16 -3.91 -6.97
N GLY A 128 -13.36 -3.92 -5.64
CA GLY A 128 -12.65 -4.84 -4.75
C GLY A 128 -11.47 -4.19 -4.02
N TYR A 129 -10.93 -4.94 -3.08
CA TYR A 129 -9.86 -4.48 -2.19
C TYR A 129 -8.49 -5.11 -2.50
N TYR A 130 -8.45 -6.17 -3.34
CA TYR A 130 -7.26 -6.96 -3.63
C TYR A 130 -6.88 -6.79 -5.10
N HIS A 131 -5.71 -6.23 -5.36
CA HIS A 131 -5.21 -5.93 -6.70
C HIS A 131 -3.85 -6.59 -6.90
N HIS A 132 -3.78 -7.55 -7.82
CA HIS A 132 -2.56 -8.27 -8.15
C HIS A 132 -2.07 -7.87 -9.56
N TYR A 133 -0.83 -7.43 -9.63
CA TYR A 133 -0.15 -7.04 -10.87
C TYR A 133 1.05 -7.95 -11.13
N GLN A 134 1.16 -8.41 -12.37
CA GLN A 134 2.26 -9.23 -12.87
C GLN A 134 2.53 -8.92 -14.35
N LEU A 135 3.65 -9.38 -14.88
CA LEU A 135 4.00 -9.21 -16.29
C LEU A 135 3.37 -10.34 -17.10
N VAL A 136 2.45 -9.98 -17.99
CA VAL A 136 1.73 -10.94 -18.84
C VAL A 136 1.83 -10.57 -20.32
N HIS A 137 1.68 -11.56 -21.20
CA HIS A 137 1.48 -11.28 -22.62
C HIS A 137 0.13 -10.61 -22.83
N GLN A 138 0.09 -9.49 -23.58
CA GLN A 138 -1.10 -8.65 -23.68
C GLN A 138 -2.31 -9.37 -24.29
N GLU A 139 -2.08 -10.22 -25.30
CA GLU A 139 -3.14 -10.96 -25.97
C GLU A 139 -3.40 -12.34 -25.35
N LYS A 140 -2.53 -12.78 -24.42
CA LYS A 140 -2.57 -14.10 -23.81
C LYS A 140 -2.14 -14.01 -22.33
N SER A 141 -3.07 -13.60 -21.48
CA SER A 141 -2.81 -13.26 -20.08
C SER A 141 -2.41 -14.45 -19.18
N ASP A 142 -2.55 -15.68 -19.67
CA ASP A 142 -2.04 -16.89 -19.01
C ASP A 142 -0.54 -17.14 -19.26
N GLU A 143 0.05 -16.43 -20.22
CA GLU A 143 1.50 -16.44 -20.46
C GLU A 143 2.17 -15.34 -19.63
N VAL A 144 2.84 -15.75 -18.56
CA VAL A 144 3.42 -14.88 -17.53
C VAL A 144 4.95 -14.91 -17.60
N ILE A 145 5.59 -13.74 -17.53
CA ILE A 145 7.01 -13.65 -17.21
C ILE A 145 7.11 -13.53 -15.68
N ASP A 146 7.52 -14.61 -15.04
CA ASP A 146 7.69 -14.65 -13.59
C ASP A 146 8.92 -13.84 -13.17
N GLY A 147 8.71 -12.87 -12.31
CA GLY A 147 9.78 -11.97 -11.86
C GLY A 147 9.29 -10.95 -10.83
N LEU A 148 8.23 -10.20 -11.14
CA LEU A 148 7.66 -9.21 -10.23
C LEU A 148 6.19 -9.52 -9.98
N GLN A 149 5.84 -9.69 -8.70
CA GLN A 149 4.50 -9.94 -8.21
C GLN A 149 4.12 -8.81 -7.25
N LEU A 150 3.28 -7.87 -7.71
CA LEU A 150 2.93 -6.69 -6.92
C LEU A 150 1.46 -6.82 -6.46
N VAL A 151 1.27 -6.94 -5.16
CA VAL A 151 -0.06 -7.04 -4.54
C VAL A 151 -0.34 -5.75 -3.77
N PHE A 152 -1.50 -5.13 -4.05
CA PHE A 152 -2.01 -4.00 -3.30
C PHE A 152 -3.32 -4.41 -2.63
N ILE A 153 -3.44 -4.12 -1.35
CA ILE A 153 -4.64 -4.35 -0.55
C ILE A 153 -5.17 -3.02 -0.06
N GLU A 154 -6.32 -2.62 -0.60
CA GLU A 154 -7.00 -1.38 -0.27
C GLU A 154 -7.87 -1.60 0.97
N LEU A 155 -7.30 -1.34 2.16
CA LEU A 155 -7.93 -1.64 3.45
C LEU A 155 -9.33 -1.02 3.64
N PRO A 156 -9.61 0.24 3.21
CA PRO A 156 -10.94 0.82 3.37
C PRO A 156 -12.06 0.12 2.58
N LYS A 157 -11.72 -0.64 1.53
CA LYS A 157 -12.69 -1.41 0.76
C LYS A 157 -12.91 -2.83 1.30
N PHE A 158 -12.07 -3.28 2.22
CA PHE A 158 -12.22 -4.60 2.80
C PHE A 158 -13.48 -4.64 3.69
N GLN A 159 -14.34 -5.62 3.42
CA GLN A 159 -15.48 -5.95 4.25
C GLN A 159 -15.39 -7.42 4.63
N PRO A 160 -15.46 -7.76 5.93
CA PRO A 160 -15.42 -9.15 6.36
C PRO A 160 -16.65 -9.87 5.78
N GLN A 161 -16.42 -10.77 4.83
CA GLN A 161 -17.48 -11.65 4.35
C GLN A 161 -17.47 -12.93 5.18
N THR A 162 -18.65 -13.47 5.43
CA THR A 162 -18.84 -14.71 6.17
C THR A 162 -17.96 -15.83 5.61
N PHE A 163 -17.19 -16.42 6.49
CA PHE A 163 -16.32 -17.59 6.38
C PHE A 163 -16.25 -18.24 5.00
N SER A 164 -15.28 -17.87 4.19
CA SER A 164 -14.90 -18.54 2.97
C SER A 164 -13.55 -19.24 3.14
N GLU A 165 -13.12 -19.97 2.13
CA GLU A 165 -11.92 -20.83 2.11
C GLU A 165 -10.58 -20.14 2.49
N LYS A 166 -10.55 -18.79 2.61
CA LYS A 166 -9.36 -18.01 2.97
C LYS A 166 -9.45 -17.42 4.41
N LYS A 167 -9.76 -18.24 5.40
CA LYS A 167 -9.93 -17.81 6.80
C LYS A 167 -8.77 -16.94 7.31
N MET A 168 -7.50 -17.31 7.07
CA MET A 168 -6.34 -16.54 7.54
C MET A 168 -6.21 -15.17 6.87
N GLN A 169 -6.54 -15.05 5.58
CA GLN A 169 -6.59 -13.75 4.90
C GLN A 169 -7.58 -12.81 5.59
N VAL A 170 -8.78 -13.30 5.89
CA VAL A 170 -9.82 -12.51 6.57
C VAL A 170 -9.36 -12.09 7.96
N LEU A 171 -8.77 -13.01 8.75
CA LEU A 171 -8.31 -12.71 10.10
C LEU A 171 -7.21 -11.63 10.13
N TRP A 172 -6.21 -11.71 9.24
CA TRP A 172 -5.18 -10.67 9.13
C TRP A 172 -5.73 -9.32 8.69
N LEU A 173 -6.67 -9.30 7.74
CA LEU A 173 -7.29 -8.06 7.29
C LEU A 173 -8.20 -7.46 8.36
N ARG A 174 -8.95 -8.26 9.11
CA ARG A 174 -9.73 -7.82 10.27
C ARG A 174 -8.81 -7.25 11.37
N PHE A 175 -7.72 -7.93 11.69
CA PHE A 175 -6.72 -7.41 12.62
C PHE A 175 -6.23 -6.01 12.22
N LEU A 176 -5.87 -5.82 10.94
CA LEU A 176 -5.39 -4.54 10.43
C LEU A 176 -6.47 -3.45 10.34
N THR A 177 -7.76 -3.81 10.21
CA THR A 177 -8.84 -2.84 10.01
C THR A 177 -9.67 -2.57 11.26
N GLU A 178 -9.83 -3.55 12.15
CA GLU A 178 -10.71 -3.47 13.31
C GLU A 178 -9.96 -3.04 14.59
N ILE A 179 -8.65 -3.35 14.70
CA ILE A 179 -7.86 -3.03 15.90
C ILE A 179 -7.26 -1.62 15.78
N ASN A 180 -7.51 -0.82 16.80
CA ASN A 180 -7.01 0.56 16.94
C ASN A 180 -7.12 1.04 18.39
N GLU A 181 -6.81 2.31 18.65
CA GLU A 181 -6.81 2.90 20.00
C GLU A 181 -8.19 2.91 20.68
N ASN A 182 -9.26 2.82 19.92
CA ASN A 182 -10.63 2.76 20.45
C ASN A 182 -11.09 1.33 20.76
N THR A 183 -10.31 0.31 20.38
CA THR A 183 -10.64 -1.09 20.62
C THR A 183 -10.38 -1.42 22.10
N LEU A 184 -11.44 -1.63 22.87
CA LEU A 184 -11.36 -2.02 24.28
C LEU A 184 -11.16 -3.54 24.42
N GLU A 185 -11.89 -4.32 23.63
CA GLU A 185 -11.83 -5.77 23.61
C GLU A 185 -11.68 -6.25 22.16
N ALA A 186 -10.76 -7.17 21.93
CA ALA A 186 -10.58 -7.75 20.61
C ALA A 186 -11.66 -8.80 20.32
N PRO A 187 -12.12 -8.94 19.06
CA PRO A 187 -13.06 -9.98 18.67
C PRO A 187 -12.56 -11.39 18.99
N ASP A 188 -13.46 -12.27 19.48
CA ASP A 188 -13.11 -13.64 19.87
C ASP A 188 -12.45 -14.43 18.74
N GLU A 189 -12.90 -14.26 17.49
CA GLU A 189 -12.32 -14.95 16.34
C GLU A 189 -10.85 -14.58 16.08
N LEU A 190 -10.43 -13.36 16.44
CA LEU A 190 -9.03 -12.93 16.37
C LEU A 190 -8.21 -13.52 17.52
N LEU A 191 -8.82 -13.64 18.72
CA LEU A 191 -8.19 -14.22 19.91
C LEU A 191 -8.00 -15.73 19.79
N GLU A 192 -8.91 -16.42 19.10
CA GLU A 192 -8.84 -17.88 18.90
C GLU A 192 -7.72 -18.32 17.97
N ASN A 193 -7.27 -17.44 17.07
CA ASN A 193 -6.16 -17.75 16.16
C ASN A 193 -4.81 -17.46 16.84
N PRO A 194 -3.89 -18.42 16.94
CA PRO A 194 -2.64 -18.23 17.67
C PRO A 194 -1.75 -17.11 17.12
N ASP A 195 -1.62 -16.98 15.79
CA ASP A 195 -0.76 -15.96 15.17
C ASP A 195 -1.34 -14.55 15.39
N VAL A 196 -2.64 -14.40 15.17
CA VAL A 196 -3.32 -13.10 15.35
C VAL A 196 -3.44 -12.73 16.81
N SER A 197 -3.68 -13.72 17.71
CA SER A 197 -3.68 -13.51 19.16
C SER A 197 -2.32 -13.06 19.68
N GLU A 198 -1.22 -13.57 19.11
CA GLU A 198 0.12 -13.09 19.44
C GLU A 198 0.34 -11.67 18.93
N ALA A 199 -0.07 -11.36 17.70
CA ALA A 199 -0.01 -10.02 17.16
C ALA A 199 -0.80 -9.00 17.99
N LEU A 200 -1.98 -9.39 18.51
CA LEU A 200 -2.77 -8.58 19.44
C LEU A 200 -2.02 -8.24 20.72
N LYS A 201 -1.28 -9.19 21.31
CA LYS A 201 -0.47 -8.95 22.51
C LYS A 201 0.69 -7.96 22.24
N ILE A 202 1.26 -8.02 21.03
CA ILE A 202 2.33 -7.10 20.63
C ILE A 202 1.82 -5.66 20.56
N VAL A 203 0.56 -5.43 20.17
CA VAL A 203 -0.04 -4.08 20.09
C VAL A 203 -0.74 -3.63 21.38
N GLU A 204 -0.62 -4.35 22.49
CA GLU A 204 -1.09 -3.88 23.79
C GLU A 204 -0.26 -2.67 24.25
N VAL A 205 -0.92 -1.60 24.68
CA VAL A 205 -0.26 -0.36 25.17
C VAL A 205 0.78 -0.64 26.25
N ALA A 206 0.49 -1.61 27.13
CA ALA A 206 1.38 -1.99 28.23
C ALA A 206 2.70 -2.64 27.77
N ALA A 207 2.80 -3.05 26.49
CA ALA A 207 4.02 -3.63 25.91
C ALA A 207 5.03 -2.57 25.42
N TYR A 208 4.70 -1.25 25.55
CA TYR A 208 5.50 -0.17 24.97
C TYR A 208 6.13 0.71 26.06
N THR A 209 7.38 1.09 25.82
CA THR A 209 8.08 2.07 26.63
C THR A 209 7.58 3.51 26.37
N PRO A 210 7.84 4.46 27.28
CA PRO A 210 7.50 5.87 27.03
C PRO A 210 8.18 6.47 25.79
N GLU A 211 9.36 5.99 25.41
CA GLU A 211 10.05 6.38 24.18
C GLU A 211 9.32 5.88 22.92
N GLU A 212 8.91 4.64 22.91
CA GLU A 212 8.13 4.04 21.84
C GLU A 212 6.78 4.73 21.69
N MET A 213 6.10 5.06 22.80
CA MET A 213 4.84 5.80 22.76
C MET A 213 5.03 7.21 22.17
N ARG A 214 6.11 7.91 22.49
CA ARG A 214 6.40 9.20 21.85
C ARG A 214 6.68 9.07 20.35
N ALA A 215 7.29 7.98 19.91
CA ALA A 215 7.51 7.71 18.48
C ALA A 215 6.19 7.39 17.76
N TYR A 216 5.30 6.64 18.42
CA TYR A 216 3.95 6.37 17.94
C TYR A 216 3.11 7.63 17.78
N ASP A 217 3.11 8.53 18.79
CA ASP A 217 2.40 9.80 18.75
C ASP A 217 2.92 10.71 17.60
N LYS A 218 4.24 10.80 17.43
CA LYS A 218 4.85 11.55 16.32
C LYS A 218 4.47 11.01 14.94
N PHE A 219 4.32 9.70 14.80
CA PHE A 219 3.84 9.11 13.56
C PHE A 219 2.43 9.61 13.23
N TRP A 220 1.51 9.58 14.21
CA TRP A 220 0.14 10.05 13.99
C TRP A 220 0.06 11.56 13.75
N ASP A 221 0.88 12.35 14.42
CA ASP A 221 1.00 13.80 14.15
C ASP A 221 1.42 14.06 12.69
N ALA A 222 2.41 13.31 12.21
CA ALA A 222 2.87 13.43 10.82
C ALA A 222 1.76 13.01 9.81
N ILE A 223 1.02 11.94 10.09
CA ILE A 223 -0.11 11.50 9.26
C ILE A 223 -1.23 12.56 9.28
N SER A 224 -1.56 13.12 10.44
CA SER A 224 -2.58 14.16 10.59
C SER A 224 -2.19 15.44 9.82
N THR A 225 -0.94 15.87 9.93
CA THR A 225 -0.40 17.00 9.17
C THR A 225 -0.53 16.74 7.67
N ARG A 226 -0.12 15.54 7.21
CA ARG A 226 -0.20 15.18 5.79
C ARG A 226 -1.64 15.15 5.27
N LYS A 227 -2.59 14.63 6.05
CA LYS A 227 -4.01 14.65 5.69
C LYS A 227 -4.54 16.08 5.59
N THR A 228 -4.15 16.96 6.51
CA THR A 228 -4.53 18.37 6.48
C THR A 228 -4.00 19.06 5.22
N GLU A 229 -2.73 18.86 4.87
CA GLU A 229 -2.16 19.40 3.63
C GLU A 229 -2.94 18.96 2.38
N ILE A 230 -3.27 17.66 2.30
CA ILE A 230 -4.06 17.11 1.17
C ILE A 230 -5.44 17.78 1.12
N TYR A 231 -6.13 17.88 2.25
CA TYR A 231 -7.44 18.52 2.34
C TYR A 231 -7.40 20.00 1.92
N ASP A 232 -6.38 20.73 2.35
CA ASP A 232 -6.19 22.14 1.97
C ASP A 232 -5.95 22.29 0.45
N TYR A 233 -5.20 21.37 -0.17
CA TYR A 233 -5.02 21.34 -1.62
C TYR A 233 -6.34 21.03 -2.36
N GLU A 234 -7.13 20.07 -1.88
CA GLU A 234 -8.42 19.73 -2.46
C GLU A 234 -9.41 20.91 -2.39
N LEU A 235 -9.48 21.60 -1.25
CA LEU A 235 -10.27 22.81 -1.09
C LEU A 235 -9.84 23.90 -2.08
N LYS A 236 -8.54 24.10 -2.24
CA LYS A 236 -8.02 25.08 -3.18
C LYS A 236 -8.35 24.74 -4.63
N ILE A 237 -8.28 23.47 -5.00
CA ILE A 237 -8.68 23.00 -6.33
C ILE A 237 -10.18 23.29 -6.55
N GLN A 238 -11.03 22.93 -5.61
CA GLN A 238 -12.48 23.21 -5.70
C GLN A 238 -12.80 24.71 -5.84
N GLN A 239 -12.09 25.56 -5.09
CA GLN A 239 -12.24 27.01 -5.21
C GLN A 239 -11.82 27.52 -6.58
N LEU A 240 -10.71 27.03 -7.15
CA LEU A 240 -10.23 27.41 -8.47
C LEU A 240 -11.20 26.95 -9.58
N GLU A 241 -11.74 25.74 -9.47
CA GLU A 241 -12.75 25.21 -10.38
C GLU A 241 -14.04 26.04 -10.32
N GLY A 242 -14.52 26.40 -9.11
CA GLY A 242 -15.66 27.30 -8.92
C GLY A 242 -15.42 28.68 -9.56
N GLN A 243 -14.21 29.25 -9.40
CA GLN A 243 -13.86 30.53 -10.03
C GLN A 243 -13.82 30.43 -11.56
N LYS A 244 -13.33 29.32 -12.11
CA LYS A 244 -13.35 29.07 -13.57
C LYS A 244 -14.77 29.04 -14.12
N LEU A 245 -15.67 28.29 -13.45
CA LEU A 245 -17.08 28.20 -13.84
C LEU A 245 -17.78 29.55 -13.75
N GLU A 246 -17.56 30.30 -12.68
CA GLU A 246 -18.13 31.66 -12.53
C GLU A 246 -17.63 32.63 -13.60
N THR A 247 -16.30 32.53 -13.92
CA THR A 247 -15.71 33.35 -14.99
C THR A 247 -16.32 33.00 -16.34
N ALA A 248 -16.42 31.70 -16.67
CA ALA A 248 -17.04 31.24 -17.90
C ALA A 248 -18.48 31.71 -18.04
N ARG A 249 -19.28 31.62 -16.97
CA ARG A 249 -20.67 32.11 -16.93
C ARG A 249 -20.74 33.61 -17.21
N LYS A 250 -19.89 34.42 -16.56
CA LYS A 250 -19.84 35.87 -16.80
C LYS A 250 -19.49 36.21 -18.26
N LEU A 251 -18.51 35.51 -18.83
CA LEU A 251 -18.11 35.70 -20.23
C LEU A 251 -19.20 35.29 -21.20
N LYS A 252 -19.95 34.22 -20.94
CA LYS A 252 -21.11 33.78 -21.71
C LYS A 252 -22.24 34.80 -21.66
N ASP A 253 -22.55 35.31 -20.46
CA ASP A 253 -23.62 36.33 -20.28
C ASP A 253 -23.31 37.65 -20.95
N MET A 254 -22.03 38.04 -21.04
CA MET A 254 -21.60 39.24 -21.75
C MET A 254 -21.81 39.16 -23.28
N ASN A 255 -21.92 37.94 -23.82
CA ASN A 255 -22.19 37.64 -25.22
C ASN A 255 -21.22 38.36 -26.22
N VAL A 256 -19.95 38.53 -25.80
CA VAL A 256 -18.88 39.17 -26.59
C VAL A 256 -17.83 38.19 -27.11
N MET A 257 -17.90 36.95 -26.66
CA MET A 257 -16.95 35.85 -27.03
C MET A 257 -17.73 34.62 -27.49
N THR A 258 -17.14 33.86 -28.41
CA THR A 258 -17.69 32.55 -28.80
C THR A 258 -17.41 31.51 -27.72
N ILE A 259 -18.15 30.38 -27.74
CA ILE A 259 -17.95 29.27 -26.80
C ILE A 259 -16.49 28.76 -26.86
N GLU A 260 -15.89 28.66 -28.05
CA GLU A 260 -14.52 28.24 -28.25
C GLU A 260 -13.52 29.22 -27.61
N GLN A 261 -13.77 30.54 -27.73
CA GLN A 261 -12.92 31.58 -27.10
C GLN A 261 -13.04 31.53 -25.56
N ILE A 262 -14.24 31.27 -25.03
CA ILE A 262 -14.44 31.09 -23.58
C ILE A 262 -13.75 29.81 -23.11
N ALA A 263 -13.82 28.71 -23.87
CA ALA A 263 -13.14 27.47 -23.60
C ALA A 263 -11.61 27.66 -23.52
N GLU A 264 -11.03 28.37 -24.49
CA GLU A 264 -9.61 28.70 -24.51
C GLU A 264 -9.19 29.56 -23.31
N ALA A 265 -10.02 30.57 -22.96
CA ALA A 265 -9.73 31.48 -21.85
C ALA A 265 -9.84 30.84 -20.46
N THR A 266 -10.75 29.89 -20.30
CA THR A 266 -11.06 29.29 -18.98
C THR A 266 -10.48 27.88 -18.80
N GLY A 267 -10.11 27.20 -19.90
CA GLY A 267 -9.67 25.80 -19.89
C GLY A 267 -10.81 24.81 -19.60
N LEU A 268 -12.09 25.23 -19.75
CA LEU A 268 -13.27 24.38 -19.73
C LEU A 268 -13.53 23.82 -21.13
N THR A 269 -14.25 22.72 -21.22
CA THR A 269 -14.72 22.16 -22.49
C THR A 269 -15.92 22.99 -23.02
N ALA A 270 -16.12 22.95 -24.34
CA ALA A 270 -17.29 23.61 -24.94
C ALA A 270 -18.60 23.10 -24.35
N GLU A 271 -18.69 21.79 -24.10
CA GLU A 271 -19.87 21.12 -23.53
C GLU A 271 -20.18 21.61 -22.09
N GLU A 272 -19.14 21.77 -21.24
CA GLU A 272 -19.29 22.38 -19.92
C GLU A 272 -19.78 23.80 -19.99
N ILE A 273 -19.30 24.61 -20.95
CA ILE A 273 -19.74 26.00 -21.13
C ILE A 273 -21.15 26.05 -21.65
N GLU A 274 -21.56 25.15 -22.54
CA GLU A 274 -22.96 25.12 -23.05
C GLU A 274 -23.98 24.87 -21.92
N THR A 275 -23.62 24.10 -20.92
CA THR A 275 -24.46 23.73 -19.76
C THR A 275 -24.52 24.80 -18.65
N LEU A 276 -23.63 25.80 -18.68
CA LEU A 276 -23.61 26.93 -17.74
C LEU A 276 -24.76 27.92 -18.05
#